data_c038e2490653fc3a23e46f576a8ed637
#
_entry.id   c038e2490653fc3a23e46f576a8ed637
#
_cell.length_a   1.000
_cell.length_b   1.000
_cell.length_c   1.000
_cell.angle_alpha   90.00
_cell.angle_beta   90.00
_cell.angle_gamma   90.00
#
_symmetry.space_group_name_H-M   'P 1'
#
loop_
_entity.id
_entity.type
_entity.pdbx_description
1 polymer ?
#
loop_
_entity_poly.entity_id
_entity_poly.type
_entity_poly.pdbx_seq_one_letter_code
_entity_poly.pdbx_strand_id
1 'polypeptide(L)'
;MIHLLDLCEKLNSVDTKNINMFGVSRGGMMTYETLREDRRIHKAVVVAGVADCTMNYEEREDMRSLLTELIGGTPEQLPEEYSRRSAVAWADEINTPLLIFHTTEDDKVSIKQADKLVKQLKKNQKDYEYVTFESNIHGDLRKTDVEKIRKWLQT
;
A
#
# COMPACT_ATOMS: atom_id res chain seq x y z
N MET A 1 5.74 -11.12 -6.20
CA MET A 1 4.36 -10.83 -6.67
C MET A 1 4.23 -10.98 -8.18
N ILE A 2 5.11 -10.45 -9.00
CA ILE A 2 5.08 -10.52 -10.47
C ILE A 2 4.93 -11.96 -10.99
N HIS A 3 5.71 -12.92 -10.49
CA HIS A 3 5.56 -14.33 -10.87
C HIS A 3 4.17 -14.92 -10.63
N LEU A 4 3.44 -14.42 -9.61
CA LEU A 4 2.05 -14.84 -9.40
C LEU A 4 1.13 -14.31 -10.50
N LEU A 5 1.34 -13.07 -10.94
CA LEU A 5 0.61 -12.50 -12.08
C LEU A 5 0.88 -13.27 -13.37
N ASP A 6 2.14 -13.66 -13.62
CA ASP A 6 2.53 -14.48 -14.75
C ASP A 6 1.85 -15.88 -14.74
N LEU A 7 1.60 -16.43 -13.55
CA LEU A 7 0.84 -17.67 -13.39
C LEU A 7 -0.66 -17.44 -13.65
N CYS A 8 -1.22 -16.34 -13.15
CA CYS A 8 -2.62 -15.99 -13.39
C CYS A 8 -2.94 -15.90 -14.88
N GLU A 9 -2.05 -15.30 -15.67
CA GLU A 9 -2.24 -15.20 -17.14
C GLU A 9 -2.28 -16.55 -17.87
N LYS A 10 -1.71 -17.60 -17.27
CA LYS A 10 -1.70 -18.95 -17.84
C LYS A 10 -2.95 -19.76 -17.51
N LEU A 11 -3.81 -19.24 -16.63
CA LEU A 11 -5.03 -19.91 -16.19
C LEU A 11 -6.22 -19.47 -17.03
N ASN A 12 -6.84 -20.39 -17.76
CA ASN A 12 -8.02 -20.10 -18.60
C ASN A 12 -9.25 -19.60 -17.82
N SER A 13 -9.26 -19.78 -16.49
CA SER A 13 -10.33 -19.34 -15.59
C SER A 13 -10.15 -17.92 -15.05
N VAL A 14 -9.04 -17.25 -15.36
CA VAL A 14 -8.74 -15.90 -14.88
C VAL A 14 -9.07 -14.87 -15.95
N ASP A 15 -9.85 -13.86 -15.56
CA ASP A 15 -10.02 -12.66 -16.38
C ASP A 15 -8.79 -11.74 -16.20
N THR A 16 -7.86 -11.86 -17.15
CA THR A 16 -6.58 -11.12 -17.12
C THR A 16 -6.74 -9.61 -17.29
N LYS A 17 -7.93 -9.14 -17.73
CA LYS A 17 -8.24 -7.70 -17.84
C LYS A 17 -8.76 -7.10 -16.53
N ASN A 18 -9.07 -7.94 -15.55
CA ASN A 18 -9.68 -7.53 -14.28
C ASN A 18 -8.97 -8.16 -13.08
N ILE A 19 -7.65 -8.18 -13.10
CA ILE A 19 -6.84 -8.60 -11.96
C ILE A 19 -6.77 -7.43 -10.98
N ASN A 20 -7.28 -7.65 -9.78
CA ASN A 20 -7.27 -6.64 -8.72
C ASN A 20 -6.36 -7.07 -7.57
N MET A 21 -5.86 -6.10 -6.81
CA MET A 21 -4.98 -6.37 -5.67
C MET A 21 -5.53 -5.78 -4.37
N PHE A 22 -5.47 -6.56 -3.31
CA PHE A 22 -5.84 -6.14 -1.96
C PHE A 22 -4.69 -6.41 -1.00
N GLY A 23 -4.28 -5.39 -0.26
CA GLY A 23 -3.18 -5.51 0.71
C GLY A 23 -3.47 -4.82 2.03
N VAL A 24 -3.06 -5.46 3.12
CA VAL A 24 -3.17 -4.92 4.49
C VAL A 24 -1.78 -4.76 5.08
N SER A 25 -1.51 -3.65 5.79
CA SER A 25 -0.26 -3.46 6.52
C SER A 25 0.97 -3.60 5.61
N ARG A 26 1.88 -4.54 5.90
CA ARG A 26 3.00 -4.89 5.01
C ARG A 26 2.53 -5.34 3.62
N GLY A 27 1.38 -6.02 3.53
CA GLY A 27 0.75 -6.37 2.25
C GLY A 27 0.35 -5.12 1.46
N GLY A 28 -0.01 -4.03 2.13
CA GLY A 28 -0.23 -2.72 1.49
C GLY A 28 1.03 -2.14 0.87
N MET A 29 2.18 -2.22 1.55
CA MET A 29 3.49 -1.84 0.98
C MET A 29 3.80 -2.64 -0.28
N MET A 30 3.64 -3.97 -0.21
CA MET A 30 3.85 -4.85 -1.37
C MET A 30 2.87 -4.54 -2.52
N THR A 31 1.65 -4.10 -2.19
CA THR A 31 0.69 -3.63 -3.21
C THR A 31 1.24 -2.40 -3.91
N TYR A 32 1.66 -1.38 -3.19
CA TYR A 32 2.25 -0.17 -3.79
C TYR A 32 3.43 -0.52 -4.71
N GLU A 33 4.39 -1.33 -4.24
CA GLU A 33 5.54 -1.78 -5.03
C GLU A 33 5.10 -2.51 -6.31
N THR A 34 4.08 -3.38 -6.22
CA THR A 34 3.55 -4.08 -7.40
C THR A 34 2.94 -3.11 -8.39
N LEU A 35 2.18 -2.09 -7.95
CA LEU A 35 1.59 -1.08 -8.83
C LEU A 35 2.64 -0.22 -9.56
N ARG A 36 3.81 -0.04 -8.96
CA ARG A 36 4.94 0.61 -9.60
C ARG A 36 5.55 -0.23 -10.71
N GLU A 37 5.75 -1.53 -10.44
CA GLU A 37 6.51 -2.43 -11.31
C GLU A 37 5.66 -3.10 -12.39
N ASP A 38 4.34 -3.26 -12.16
CA ASP A 38 3.47 -4.04 -13.04
C ASP A 38 2.15 -3.31 -13.33
N ARG A 39 1.79 -3.24 -14.60
CA ARG A 39 0.60 -2.52 -15.09
C ARG A 39 -0.63 -3.41 -15.25
N ARG A 40 -0.53 -4.71 -14.96
CA ARG A 40 -1.64 -5.68 -15.10
C ARG A 40 -2.69 -5.55 -14.02
N ILE A 41 -2.40 -4.85 -12.93
CA ILE A 41 -3.37 -4.60 -11.86
C ILE A 41 -4.36 -3.53 -12.31
N HIS A 42 -5.63 -3.93 -12.44
CA HIS A 42 -6.72 -3.05 -12.86
C HIS A 42 -7.09 -2.04 -11.78
N LYS A 43 -7.28 -2.52 -10.53
CA LYS A 43 -7.55 -1.70 -9.35
C LYS A 43 -6.87 -2.26 -8.11
N ALA A 44 -6.59 -1.41 -7.15
CA ALA A 44 -6.03 -1.85 -5.89
C ALA A 44 -6.74 -1.26 -4.67
N VAL A 45 -6.71 -2.02 -3.59
CA VAL A 45 -7.19 -1.60 -2.26
C VAL A 45 -6.06 -1.80 -1.26
N VAL A 46 -5.79 -0.79 -0.48
CA VAL A 46 -4.82 -0.86 0.62
C VAL A 46 -5.45 -0.44 1.93
N VAL A 47 -5.27 -1.25 2.96
CA VAL A 47 -5.75 -1.01 4.32
C VAL A 47 -4.56 -0.91 5.25
N ALA A 48 -4.43 0.21 5.96
CA ALA A 48 -3.36 0.45 6.93
C ALA A 48 -1.95 0.13 6.37
N GLY A 49 -1.69 0.53 5.11
CA GLY A 49 -0.45 0.20 4.40
C GLY A 49 0.73 1.03 4.85
N VAL A 50 1.93 0.42 4.91
CA VAL A 50 3.19 1.15 5.08
C VAL A 50 3.54 1.82 3.76
N ALA A 51 3.57 3.14 3.75
CA ALA A 51 3.87 3.97 2.57
C ALA A 51 5.21 4.70 2.63
N ASP A 52 5.82 4.77 3.82
CA ASP A 52 7.10 5.40 4.10
C ASP A 52 7.91 4.51 5.04
N CYS A 53 8.90 3.81 4.50
CA CYS A 53 9.74 2.88 5.27
C CYS A 53 10.63 3.58 6.30
N THR A 54 11.10 4.80 6.02
CA THR A 54 11.89 5.59 6.97
C THR A 54 11.03 5.95 8.17
N MET A 55 9.84 6.49 7.96
CA MET A 55 8.90 6.78 9.03
C MET A 55 8.54 5.52 9.83
N ASN A 56 8.31 4.39 9.15
CA ASN A 56 8.01 3.13 9.83
C ASN A 56 9.17 2.67 10.74
N TYR A 57 10.41 2.86 10.33
CA TYR A 57 11.60 2.60 11.14
C TYR A 57 11.68 3.53 12.35
N GLU A 58 11.37 4.82 12.18
CA GLU A 58 11.43 5.83 13.24
C GLU A 58 10.34 5.62 14.31
N GLU A 59 9.11 5.35 13.87
CA GLU A 59 7.94 5.23 14.76
C GLU A 59 7.80 3.83 15.40
N ARG A 60 8.41 2.78 14.83
CA ARG A 60 8.27 1.39 15.26
C ARG A 60 9.60 0.82 15.76
N GLU A 61 9.93 1.12 17.03
CA GLU A 61 11.16 0.63 17.66
C GLU A 61 11.27 -0.90 17.62
N ASP A 62 10.15 -1.60 17.82
CA ASP A 62 10.06 -3.06 17.75
C ASP A 62 10.36 -3.64 16.36
N MET A 63 10.27 -2.83 15.30
CA MET A 63 10.55 -3.24 13.94
C MET A 63 11.95 -2.87 13.44
N ARG A 64 12.70 -2.05 14.16
CA ARG A 64 14.01 -1.53 13.71
C ARG A 64 15.01 -2.62 13.40
N SER A 65 15.14 -3.61 14.29
CA SER A 65 16.07 -4.73 14.08
C SER A 65 15.73 -5.52 12.82
N LEU A 66 14.43 -5.85 12.65
CA LEU A 66 13.95 -6.58 11.50
C LEU A 66 14.15 -5.79 10.19
N LEU A 67 13.83 -4.49 10.19
CA LEU A 67 14.00 -3.64 9.01
C LEU A 67 15.48 -3.49 8.65
N THR A 68 16.36 -3.31 9.65
CA THR A 68 17.82 -3.25 9.44
C THR A 68 18.34 -4.53 8.82
N GLU A 69 17.90 -5.70 9.30
CA GLU A 69 18.30 -7.00 8.75
C GLU A 69 17.79 -7.20 7.32
N LEU A 70 16.51 -6.93 7.07
CA LEU A 70 15.87 -7.14 5.76
C LEU A 70 16.34 -6.17 4.68
N ILE A 71 16.68 -4.94 5.05
CA ILE A 71 17.14 -3.89 4.12
C ILE A 71 18.67 -3.90 3.99
N GLY A 72 19.38 -4.36 5.02
CA GLY A 72 20.83 -4.47 5.07
C GLY A 72 21.51 -3.32 5.83
N GLY A 73 20.75 -2.40 6.43
CA GLY A 73 21.27 -1.26 7.19
C GLY A 73 20.16 -0.35 7.69
N THR A 74 20.53 0.70 8.43
CA THR A 74 19.59 1.72 8.93
C THR A 74 19.23 2.75 7.84
N PRO A 75 18.19 3.58 8.04
CA PRO A 75 17.86 4.66 7.09
C PRO A 75 19.01 5.65 6.86
N GLU A 76 19.84 5.90 7.87
CA GLU A 76 21.02 6.77 7.76
C GLU A 76 22.12 6.13 6.91
N GLN A 77 22.26 4.81 6.99
CA GLN A 77 23.27 4.06 6.23
C GLN A 77 22.85 3.82 4.79
N LEU A 78 21.56 3.56 4.56
CA LEU A 78 21.02 3.17 3.25
C LEU A 78 19.74 3.98 2.90
N PRO A 79 19.79 5.32 2.85
CA PRO A 79 18.61 6.17 2.64
C PRO A 79 17.90 5.87 1.31
N GLU A 80 18.65 5.52 0.27
CA GLU A 80 18.08 5.20 -1.05
C GLU A 80 17.29 3.89 -1.02
N GLU A 81 17.71 2.88 -0.24
CA GLU A 81 17.01 1.61 -0.11
C GLU A 81 15.68 1.78 0.64
N TYR A 82 15.63 2.64 1.64
CA TYR A 82 14.39 3.01 2.32
C TYR A 82 13.47 3.83 1.40
N SER A 83 14.01 4.80 0.69
CA SER A 83 13.25 5.61 -0.28
C SER A 83 12.68 4.75 -1.41
N ARG A 84 13.45 3.81 -1.93
CA ARG A 84 13.03 2.89 -2.99
C ARG A 84 11.82 2.03 -2.58
N ARG A 85 11.68 1.72 -1.28
CA ARG A 85 10.56 0.96 -0.70
C ARG A 85 9.41 1.85 -0.20
N SER A 86 9.52 3.16 -0.33
CA SER A 86 8.57 4.13 0.19
C SER A 86 7.71 4.71 -0.93
N ALA A 87 6.43 4.31 -1.00
CA ALA A 87 5.49 4.79 -2.02
C ALA A 87 5.36 6.31 -2.05
N VAL A 88 5.58 6.97 -0.93
CA VAL A 88 5.59 8.45 -0.84
C VAL A 88 6.68 9.09 -1.70
N ALA A 89 7.78 8.38 -1.98
CA ALA A 89 8.91 8.90 -2.76
C ALA A 89 8.68 8.84 -4.29
N TRP A 90 7.81 7.93 -4.73
CA TRP A 90 7.54 7.65 -6.14
C TRP A 90 6.02 7.51 -6.44
N ALA A 91 5.19 8.25 -5.71
CA ALA A 91 3.74 8.24 -5.89
C ALA A 91 3.29 8.66 -7.29
N ASP A 92 4.12 9.41 -8.03
CA ASP A 92 3.92 9.77 -9.43
C ASP A 92 4.02 8.56 -10.39
N GLU A 93 4.63 7.47 -9.97
CA GLU A 93 4.71 6.24 -10.75
C GLU A 93 3.46 5.34 -10.59
N ILE A 94 2.61 5.57 -9.57
CA ILE A 94 1.35 4.85 -9.37
C ILE A 94 0.31 5.38 -10.38
N ASN A 95 -0.15 4.52 -11.28
CA ASN A 95 -1.17 4.86 -12.28
C ASN A 95 -2.44 4.01 -12.19
N THR A 96 -2.43 2.99 -11.34
CA THR A 96 -3.59 2.16 -11.04
C THR A 96 -4.53 2.90 -10.08
N PRO A 97 -5.86 2.91 -10.32
CA PRO A 97 -6.83 3.45 -9.38
C PRO A 97 -6.71 2.78 -8.00
N LEU A 98 -6.64 3.59 -6.94
CA LEU A 98 -6.26 3.15 -5.61
C LEU A 98 -7.30 3.55 -4.56
N LEU A 99 -7.84 2.59 -3.83
CA LEU A 99 -8.71 2.82 -2.68
C LEU A 99 -7.93 2.56 -1.39
N ILE A 100 -7.79 3.58 -0.56
CA ILE A 100 -6.99 3.55 0.68
C ILE A 100 -7.92 3.66 1.88
N PHE A 101 -7.77 2.74 2.84
CA PHE A 101 -8.39 2.80 4.17
C PHE A 101 -7.34 2.93 5.25
N HIS A 102 -7.59 3.79 6.22
CA HIS A 102 -6.75 3.90 7.42
C HIS A 102 -7.57 4.40 8.60
N THR A 103 -7.38 3.78 9.76
CA THR A 103 -8.01 4.23 11.00
C THR A 103 -7.20 5.35 11.65
N THR A 104 -7.90 6.31 12.29
CA THR A 104 -7.24 7.53 12.80
C THR A 104 -6.32 7.30 13.99
N GLU A 105 -6.53 6.21 14.73
CA GLU A 105 -5.81 5.87 15.95
C GLU A 105 -5.05 4.53 15.84
N ASP A 106 -4.71 4.12 14.61
CA ASP A 106 -3.96 2.87 14.35
C ASP A 106 -2.66 2.84 15.17
N ASP A 107 -2.53 1.81 16.03
CA ASP A 107 -1.42 1.65 16.98
C ASP A 107 -0.18 0.96 16.39
N LYS A 108 -0.27 0.45 15.16
CA LYS A 108 0.81 -0.27 14.47
C LYS A 108 1.40 0.51 13.31
N VAL A 109 0.56 1.07 12.48
CA VAL A 109 0.95 1.88 11.33
C VAL A 109 0.25 3.23 11.44
N SER A 110 0.97 4.26 11.78
CA SER A 110 0.42 5.61 11.95
C SER A 110 -0.34 6.07 10.70
N ILE A 111 -1.51 6.69 10.88
CA ILE A 111 -2.28 7.31 9.78
C ILE A 111 -1.45 8.30 8.95
N LYS A 112 -0.41 8.90 9.54
CA LYS A 112 0.53 9.78 8.82
C LYS A 112 1.15 9.13 7.60
N GLN A 113 1.26 7.80 7.58
CA GLN A 113 1.71 7.03 6.42
C GLN A 113 0.79 7.26 5.22
N ALA A 114 -0.52 7.06 5.41
CA ALA A 114 -1.53 7.28 4.38
C ALA A 114 -1.64 8.77 4.04
N ASP A 115 -1.64 9.67 5.02
CA ASP A 115 -1.73 11.12 4.79
C ASP A 115 -0.59 11.64 3.92
N LYS A 116 0.65 11.20 4.18
CA LYS A 116 1.81 11.56 3.34
C LYS A 116 1.64 11.06 1.90
N LEU A 117 1.22 9.80 1.73
CA LEU A 117 1.01 9.23 0.39
C LEU A 117 -0.10 9.98 -0.36
N VAL A 118 -1.25 10.17 0.28
CA VAL A 118 -2.40 10.89 -0.30
C VAL A 118 -2.03 12.30 -0.72
N LYS A 119 -1.21 13.01 0.06
CA LYS A 119 -0.67 14.32 -0.32
C LYS A 119 0.12 14.26 -1.63
N GLN A 120 0.95 13.22 -1.81
CA GLN A 120 1.72 13.03 -3.05
C GLN A 120 0.84 12.60 -4.23
N LEU A 121 -0.12 11.68 -4.01
CA LEU A 121 -1.07 11.26 -5.02
C LEU A 121 -1.88 12.47 -5.55
N LYS A 122 -2.38 13.31 -4.63
CA LYS A 122 -3.09 14.55 -4.98
C LYS A 122 -2.23 15.52 -5.79
N LYS A 123 -0.98 15.74 -5.35
CA LYS A 123 -0.01 16.61 -6.06
C LYS A 123 0.24 16.14 -7.50
N ASN A 124 0.29 14.82 -7.69
CA ASN A 124 0.56 14.18 -8.98
C ASN A 124 -0.72 13.84 -9.77
N GLN A 125 -1.90 14.33 -9.34
CA GLN A 125 -3.21 14.14 -9.99
C GLN A 125 -3.54 12.66 -10.26
N LYS A 126 -3.22 11.79 -9.29
CA LYS A 126 -3.48 10.35 -9.39
C LYS A 126 -4.93 10.03 -9.03
N ASP A 127 -5.43 8.92 -9.59
CA ASP A 127 -6.78 8.42 -9.29
C ASP A 127 -6.75 7.62 -7.97
N TYR A 128 -7.40 8.17 -6.94
CA TYR A 128 -7.49 7.52 -5.64
C TYR A 128 -8.76 7.94 -4.89
N GLU A 129 -9.20 7.05 -4.00
CA GLU A 129 -10.14 7.37 -2.92
C GLU A 129 -9.46 7.10 -1.57
N TYR A 130 -9.73 7.96 -0.59
CA TYR A 130 -9.20 7.84 0.76
C TYR A 130 -10.33 7.86 1.78
N VAL A 131 -10.39 6.84 2.62
CA VAL A 131 -11.41 6.65 3.65
C VAL A 131 -10.76 6.49 5.00
N THR A 132 -11.15 7.33 5.95
CA THR A 132 -10.71 7.26 7.35
C THR A 132 -11.89 7.16 8.28
N PHE A 133 -11.69 6.56 9.44
CA PHE A 133 -12.65 6.54 10.54
C PHE A 133 -11.92 6.29 11.86
N GLU A 134 -12.59 6.65 12.97
CA GLU A 134 -12.05 6.51 14.31
C GLU A 134 -12.06 5.03 14.74
N SER A 135 -10.88 4.48 14.94
CA SER A 135 -10.61 3.15 15.50
C SER A 135 -9.13 3.04 15.82
N ASN A 136 -8.80 2.34 16.92
CA ASN A 136 -7.43 2.02 17.31
C ASN A 136 -7.00 0.61 16.84
N ILE A 137 -7.85 -0.07 16.10
CA ILE A 137 -7.56 -1.43 15.61
C ILE A 137 -6.82 -1.32 14.28
N HIS A 138 -5.63 -1.89 14.22
CA HIS A 138 -4.83 -1.96 13.00
C HIS A 138 -5.54 -2.78 11.91
N GLY A 139 -5.73 -2.17 10.75
CA GLY A 139 -6.37 -2.83 9.61
C GLY A 139 -7.88 -3.04 9.75
N ASP A 140 -8.53 -2.31 10.67
CA ASP A 140 -9.98 -2.38 10.88
C ASP A 140 -10.76 -1.91 9.64
N LEU A 141 -11.91 -2.55 9.42
CA LEU A 141 -12.85 -2.24 8.35
C LEU A 141 -14.29 -2.39 8.86
N ARG A 142 -15.09 -1.36 8.68
CA ARG A 142 -16.53 -1.43 8.96
C ARG A 142 -17.24 -2.24 7.87
N LYS A 143 -18.42 -2.75 8.17
CA LYS A 143 -19.25 -3.47 7.18
C LYS A 143 -19.49 -2.65 5.90
N THR A 144 -19.70 -1.35 6.03
CA THR A 144 -19.86 -0.41 4.90
C THR A 144 -18.60 -0.29 4.06
N ASP A 145 -17.41 -0.41 4.69
CA ASP A 145 -16.13 -0.34 3.98
C ASP A 145 -15.91 -1.62 3.15
N VAL A 146 -16.27 -2.78 3.69
CA VAL A 146 -16.25 -4.06 2.94
C VAL A 146 -17.18 -4.01 1.73
N GLU A 147 -18.38 -3.43 1.88
CA GLU A 147 -19.32 -3.23 0.76
C GLU A 147 -18.75 -2.25 -0.28
N LYS A 148 -18.08 -1.18 0.17
CA LYS A 148 -17.40 -0.22 -0.72
C LYS A 148 -16.26 -0.90 -1.50
N ILE A 149 -15.41 -1.69 -0.83
CA ILE A 149 -14.34 -2.46 -1.46
C ILE A 149 -14.90 -3.38 -2.55
N ARG A 150 -15.97 -4.14 -2.23
CA ARG A 150 -16.60 -5.04 -3.21
C ARG A 150 -17.08 -4.28 -4.45
N LYS A 151 -17.74 -3.16 -4.26
CA LYS A 151 -18.22 -2.32 -5.39
C LYS A 151 -17.04 -1.77 -6.19
N TRP A 152 -16.01 -1.26 -5.51
CA TRP A 152 -14.79 -0.72 -6.15
C TRP A 152 -14.11 -1.74 -7.06
N LEU A 153 -13.98 -2.99 -6.62
CA LEU A 153 -13.32 -4.05 -7.37
C LEU A 153 -14.18 -4.62 -8.51
N GLN A 154 -15.49 -4.32 -8.56
CA GLN A 154 -16.41 -4.81 -9.59
C GLN A 154 -16.62 -3.81 -10.74
N THR A 155 -16.22 -2.57 -10.59
CA THR A 155 -16.31 -1.51 -11.62
C THR A 155 -15.04 -1.36 -12.40
#